data_030e6858cf499959ce979219679e067f
#
_entry.id   030e6858cf499959ce979219679e067f
#
_cell.length_a   1.000
_cell.length_b   1.000
_cell.length_c   1.000
_cell.angle_alpha   90.00
_cell.angle_beta   90.00
_cell.angle_gamma   90.00
#
_symmetry.space_group_name_H-M   'P 1'
#
loop_
_entity.id
_entity.type
_entity.pdbx_description
1 polymer ?
#
loop_
_entity_poly.entity_id
_entity_poly.type
_entity_poly.pdbx_seq_one_letter_code
_entity_poly.pdbx_strand_id
1 'polypeptide(L)'
;MTMIDPAIVPQRTLYTGAKMPAVGMGTFGSDHADADAVSASVAGALRVGYRSFDCAACYGNEDMIGKIFADAFAEGIVKREELFIASKVWNDMHDDGDVLIACARTLKDLKLDYLDMYYVHWPFPNYHAPHCDVDSRNPDSKPFTVERFMKTWRQMERLVDMGLTKHIG
;
A
#
# COMPACT_ATOMS: atom_id res chain seq x y z
N MET A 1 -4.68 14.21 -23.26
CA MET A 1 -3.76 13.06 -23.18
C MET A 1 -4.54 11.82 -23.60
N THR A 2 -4.02 11.02 -24.51
CA THR A 2 -4.70 9.80 -24.95
C THR A 2 -4.52 8.73 -23.88
N MET A 3 -5.62 8.12 -23.42
CA MET A 3 -5.57 7.00 -22.49
C MET A 3 -4.96 5.79 -23.21
N ILE A 4 -4.02 5.12 -22.57
CA ILE A 4 -3.47 3.84 -23.02
C ILE A 4 -4.44 2.75 -22.55
N ASP A 5 -4.75 1.78 -23.43
CA ASP A 5 -5.56 0.63 -23.04
C ASP A 5 -4.82 -0.16 -21.93
N PRO A 6 -5.36 -0.23 -20.70
CA PRO A 6 -4.72 -0.97 -19.61
C PRO A 6 -4.50 -2.46 -19.92
N ALA A 7 -5.28 -3.02 -20.83
CA ALA A 7 -5.18 -4.43 -21.23
C ALA A 7 -3.86 -4.79 -21.94
N ILE A 8 -3.15 -3.80 -22.49
CA ILE A 8 -1.83 -4.05 -23.11
C ILE A 8 -0.71 -4.20 -22.08
N VAL A 9 -0.94 -3.80 -20.81
CA VAL A 9 0.04 -3.94 -19.74
C VAL A 9 0.18 -5.42 -19.39
N PRO A 10 1.40 -6.01 -19.49
CA PRO A 10 1.60 -7.41 -19.12
C PRO A 10 1.17 -7.68 -17.70
N GLN A 11 0.58 -8.86 -17.47
CA GLN A 11 0.17 -9.30 -16.16
C GLN A 11 1.15 -10.35 -15.60
N ARG A 12 1.41 -10.29 -14.31
CA ARG A 12 2.10 -11.33 -13.56
C ARG A 12 1.08 -12.19 -12.84
N THR A 13 1.33 -13.48 -12.76
CA THR A 13 0.47 -14.42 -12.03
C THR A 13 1.07 -14.65 -10.66
N LEU A 14 0.32 -14.31 -9.61
CA LEU A 14 0.68 -14.62 -8.23
C LEU A 14 0.50 -16.12 -7.96
N TYR A 15 1.08 -16.62 -6.86
CA TYR A 15 0.97 -18.03 -6.47
C TYR A 15 -0.49 -18.50 -6.27
N THR A 16 -1.40 -17.58 -5.96
CA THR A 16 -2.85 -17.82 -5.84
C THR A 16 -3.57 -17.95 -7.17
N GLY A 17 -2.89 -17.69 -8.29
CA GLY A 17 -3.51 -17.58 -9.62
C GLY A 17 -4.03 -16.18 -9.98
N ALA A 18 -4.09 -15.27 -9.02
CA ALA A 18 -4.52 -13.90 -9.27
C ALA A 18 -3.54 -13.15 -10.19
N LYS A 19 -4.05 -12.14 -10.88
CA LYS A 19 -3.27 -11.31 -11.80
C LYS A 19 -2.90 -9.99 -11.16
N MET A 20 -1.65 -9.57 -11.39
CA MET A 20 -1.11 -8.28 -10.96
C MET A 20 -0.48 -7.59 -12.18
N PRO A 21 -0.79 -6.32 -12.46
CA PRO A 21 -0.12 -5.57 -13.51
C PRO A 21 1.40 -5.57 -13.30
N ALA A 22 2.17 -5.81 -14.37
CA ALA A 22 3.63 -5.84 -14.30
C ALA A 22 4.26 -4.44 -14.18
N VAL A 23 3.47 -3.40 -14.40
CA VAL A 23 3.87 -2.00 -14.26
C VAL A 23 2.88 -1.32 -13.31
N GLY A 24 3.41 -0.63 -12.33
CA GLY A 24 2.64 0.13 -11.35
C GLY A 24 3.32 1.46 -11.04
N MET A 25 2.62 2.32 -10.32
CA MET A 25 3.14 3.59 -9.84
C MET A 25 3.37 3.50 -8.33
N GLY A 26 4.59 3.81 -7.87
CA GLY A 26 4.89 4.07 -6.46
C GLY A 26 4.42 5.46 -6.05
N THR A 27 4.02 5.59 -4.79
CA THR A 27 3.47 6.84 -4.26
C THR A 27 4.38 7.52 -3.24
N PHE A 28 5.62 7.09 -3.13
CA PHE A 28 6.62 7.76 -2.30
C PHE A 28 7.13 9.02 -3.01
N GLY A 29 6.90 10.18 -2.40
CA GLY A 29 7.33 11.48 -2.96
C GLY A 29 8.82 11.75 -2.79
N SER A 30 9.48 11.05 -1.84
CA SER A 30 10.85 11.39 -1.39
C SER A 30 10.98 12.87 -0.99
N ASP A 31 12.19 13.40 -0.99
CA ASP A 31 12.45 14.81 -0.73
C ASP A 31 12.17 15.75 -1.93
N HIS A 32 11.63 15.18 -3.02
CA HIS A 32 11.47 15.91 -4.29
C HIS A 32 10.01 16.23 -4.64
N ALA A 33 9.03 15.58 -4.00
CA ALA A 33 7.62 15.79 -4.26
C ALA A 33 6.81 15.71 -2.96
N ASP A 34 6.04 16.74 -2.68
CA ASP A 34 5.10 16.75 -1.57
C ASP A 34 3.86 15.87 -1.86
N ALA A 35 3.01 15.71 -0.86
CA ALA A 35 1.82 14.87 -0.96
C ALA A 35 0.84 15.38 -2.04
N ASP A 36 0.76 16.70 -2.27
CA ASP A 36 -0.08 17.30 -3.31
C ASP A 36 0.41 16.91 -4.70
N ALA A 37 1.73 17.02 -4.95
CA ALA A 37 2.34 16.65 -6.22
C ALA A 37 2.20 15.15 -6.51
N VAL A 38 2.38 14.30 -5.49
CA VAL A 38 2.17 12.85 -5.62
C VAL A 38 0.70 12.55 -5.94
N SER A 39 -0.24 13.17 -5.24
CA SER A 39 -1.68 12.97 -5.48
C SER A 39 -2.10 13.41 -6.88
N ALA A 40 -1.60 14.55 -7.35
CA ALA A 40 -1.82 15.00 -8.72
C ALA A 40 -1.24 14.01 -9.75
N SER A 41 -0.08 13.42 -9.45
CA SER A 41 0.54 12.39 -10.29
C SER A 41 -0.27 11.10 -10.33
N VAL A 42 -0.85 10.67 -9.20
CA VAL A 42 -1.77 9.51 -9.14
C VAL A 42 -3.02 9.77 -9.99
N ALA A 43 -3.62 10.96 -9.89
CA ALA A 43 -4.77 11.35 -10.73
C ALA A 43 -4.42 11.31 -12.21
N GLY A 44 -3.24 11.82 -12.60
CA GLY A 44 -2.73 11.74 -13.96
C GLY A 44 -2.50 10.30 -14.43
N ALA A 45 -1.90 9.47 -13.58
CA ALA A 45 -1.62 8.06 -13.87
C ALA A 45 -2.92 7.26 -14.13
N LEU A 46 -3.96 7.45 -13.33
CA LEU A 46 -5.28 6.84 -13.56
C LEU A 46 -5.84 7.20 -14.95
N ARG A 47 -5.76 8.48 -15.33
CA ARG A 47 -6.28 8.99 -16.60
C ARG A 47 -5.50 8.49 -17.81
N VAL A 48 -4.20 8.20 -17.67
CA VAL A 48 -3.39 7.62 -18.77
C VAL A 48 -3.43 6.10 -18.81
N GLY A 49 -4.05 5.42 -17.83
CA GLY A 49 -4.27 3.98 -17.90
C GLY A 49 -3.50 3.15 -16.88
N TYR A 50 -2.81 3.74 -15.89
CA TYR A 50 -2.24 2.96 -14.78
C TYR A 50 -3.36 2.28 -13.99
N ARG A 51 -3.11 1.03 -13.60
CA ARG A 51 -4.06 0.22 -12.81
C ARG A 51 -3.41 -0.46 -11.61
N SER A 52 -2.15 -0.16 -11.31
CA SER A 52 -1.44 -0.65 -10.12
C SER A 52 -0.78 0.51 -9.37
N PHE A 53 -1.00 0.58 -8.05
CA PHE A 53 -0.47 1.62 -7.17
C PHE A 53 0.12 0.99 -5.92
N ASP A 54 1.33 1.44 -5.55
CA ASP A 54 2.08 0.95 -4.39
C ASP A 54 2.19 2.07 -3.35
N CYS A 55 1.33 2.02 -2.34
CA CYS A 55 1.22 2.95 -1.23
C CYS A 55 1.99 2.43 0.00
N ALA A 56 2.11 3.24 1.03
CA ALA A 56 2.54 2.83 2.37
C ALA A 56 2.10 3.85 3.43
N ALA A 57 1.78 3.36 4.62
CA ALA A 57 1.38 4.20 5.74
C ALA A 57 2.44 5.25 6.11
N CYS A 58 3.74 4.89 6.02
CA CYS A 58 4.83 5.81 6.36
C CYS A 58 5.06 6.92 5.31
N TYR A 59 4.42 6.88 4.13
CA TYR A 59 4.54 7.94 3.14
C TYR A 59 3.71 9.19 3.51
N GLY A 60 2.79 9.07 4.46
CA GLY A 60 2.02 10.18 5.01
C GLY A 60 1.07 10.87 4.03
N ASN A 61 0.64 10.17 2.97
CA ASN A 61 -0.19 10.72 1.90
C ASN A 61 -1.37 9.84 1.49
N GLU A 62 -1.63 8.74 2.22
CA GLU A 62 -2.70 7.80 1.86
C GLU A 62 -4.09 8.45 1.86
N ASP A 63 -4.35 9.40 2.76
CA ASP A 63 -5.64 10.10 2.83
C ASP A 63 -5.92 10.98 1.61
N MET A 64 -4.88 11.61 1.08
CA MET A 64 -4.97 12.42 -0.15
C MET A 64 -5.14 11.53 -1.38
N ILE A 65 -4.38 10.43 -1.46
CA ILE A 65 -4.50 9.43 -2.53
C ILE A 65 -5.89 8.78 -2.49
N GLY A 66 -6.41 8.49 -1.29
CA GLY A 66 -7.76 7.98 -1.11
C GLY A 66 -8.85 8.88 -1.67
N LYS A 67 -8.68 10.21 -1.58
CA LYS A 67 -9.60 11.16 -2.23
C LYS A 67 -9.54 11.02 -3.76
N ILE A 68 -8.33 10.89 -4.32
CA ILE A 68 -8.15 10.71 -5.76
C ILE A 68 -8.83 9.41 -6.25
N PHE A 69 -8.68 8.31 -5.51
CA PHE A 69 -9.36 7.06 -5.86
C PHE A 69 -10.88 7.21 -5.78
N ALA A 70 -11.41 7.79 -4.70
CA ALA A 70 -12.84 8.01 -4.53
C ALA A 70 -13.43 8.88 -5.66
N ASP A 71 -12.75 9.96 -6.00
CA ASP A 71 -13.16 10.85 -7.10
C ASP A 71 -13.13 10.12 -8.45
N ALA A 72 -12.07 9.34 -8.72
CA ALA A 72 -11.96 8.55 -9.95
C ALA A 72 -13.06 7.49 -10.08
N PHE A 73 -13.47 6.86 -8.97
CA PHE A 73 -14.61 5.93 -8.94
C PHE A 73 -15.93 6.67 -9.19
N ALA A 74 -16.15 7.82 -8.53
CA ALA A 74 -17.35 8.62 -8.68
C ALA A 74 -17.51 9.18 -10.10
N GLU A 75 -16.40 9.59 -10.73
CA GLU A 75 -16.37 10.09 -12.11
C GLU A 75 -16.46 8.97 -13.16
N GLY A 76 -16.39 7.70 -12.76
CA GLY A 76 -16.42 6.55 -13.67
C GLY A 76 -15.16 6.40 -14.52
N ILE A 77 -14.03 6.99 -14.10
CA ILE A 77 -12.73 6.85 -14.78
C ILE A 77 -12.23 5.42 -14.69
N VAL A 78 -12.47 4.79 -13.55
CA VAL A 78 -12.06 3.43 -13.24
C VAL A 78 -12.98 2.86 -12.15
N LYS A 79 -13.14 1.53 -12.13
CA LYS A 79 -13.81 0.82 -11.03
C LYS A 79 -12.79 0.28 -10.04
N ARG A 80 -13.19 0.08 -8.77
CA ARG A 80 -12.30 -0.47 -7.73
C ARG A 80 -11.68 -1.81 -8.14
N GLU A 81 -12.46 -2.68 -8.72
CA GLU A 81 -12.01 -4.02 -9.14
C GLU A 81 -11.02 -4.02 -10.32
N GLU A 82 -10.89 -2.90 -11.03
CA GLU A 82 -9.90 -2.75 -12.09
C GLU A 82 -8.53 -2.31 -11.57
N LEU A 83 -8.45 -1.91 -10.29
CA LEU A 83 -7.21 -1.49 -9.66
C LEU A 83 -6.58 -2.60 -8.83
N PHE A 84 -5.25 -2.69 -8.89
CA PHE A 84 -4.41 -3.41 -7.95
C PHE A 84 -3.74 -2.41 -7.02
N ILE A 85 -4.22 -2.33 -5.78
CA ILE A 85 -3.72 -1.38 -4.78
C ILE A 85 -3.00 -2.15 -3.69
N ALA A 86 -1.72 -1.82 -3.53
CA ALA A 86 -0.87 -2.34 -2.46
C ALA A 86 -0.60 -1.25 -1.42
N SER A 87 -0.48 -1.66 -0.16
CA SER A 87 0.08 -0.83 0.90
C SER A 87 0.88 -1.68 1.89
N LYS A 88 1.42 -1.05 2.96
CA LYS A 88 2.42 -1.71 3.81
C LYS A 88 2.25 -1.29 5.27
N VAL A 89 2.33 -2.26 6.19
CA VAL A 89 2.45 -1.98 7.62
C VAL A 89 3.86 -1.46 7.93
N TRP A 90 3.91 -0.37 8.69
CA TRP A 90 5.19 0.23 9.07
C TRP A 90 5.80 -0.43 10.31
N ASN A 91 7.05 -0.10 10.58
CA ASN A 91 7.90 -0.75 11.58
C ASN A 91 7.42 -0.59 13.02
N ASP A 92 6.65 0.46 13.32
CA ASP A 92 6.12 0.77 14.64
C ASP A 92 4.84 0.00 14.99
N MET A 93 4.32 -0.81 14.04
CA MET A 93 3.05 -1.51 14.15
C MET A 93 3.21 -3.04 13.99
N HIS A 94 4.15 -3.62 14.73
CA HIS A 94 4.45 -5.05 14.69
C HIS A 94 4.03 -5.83 15.95
N ASP A 95 3.63 -5.16 17.01
CA ASP A 95 3.22 -5.82 18.26
C ASP A 95 1.81 -6.43 18.11
N ASP A 96 1.35 -7.16 19.14
CA ASP A 96 0.08 -7.90 19.06
C ASP A 96 -1.12 -6.96 18.87
N GLY A 97 -1.86 -7.16 17.78
CA GLY A 97 -3.03 -6.35 17.40
C GLY A 97 -2.70 -5.16 16.49
N ASP A 98 -1.45 -4.75 16.40
CA ASP A 98 -1.04 -3.56 15.66
C ASP A 98 -1.29 -3.65 14.16
N VAL A 99 -1.02 -4.80 13.55
CA VAL A 99 -1.18 -5.00 12.11
C VAL A 99 -2.63 -4.79 11.68
N LEU A 100 -3.60 -5.23 12.49
CA LEU A 100 -5.02 -5.01 12.21
C LEU A 100 -5.38 -3.52 12.31
N ILE A 101 -4.88 -2.84 13.34
CA ILE A 101 -5.10 -1.40 13.54
C ILE A 101 -4.49 -0.61 12.38
N ALA A 102 -3.27 -0.95 11.98
CA ALA A 102 -2.57 -0.30 10.87
C ALA A 102 -3.32 -0.51 9.54
N CYS A 103 -3.74 -1.74 9.24
CA CYS A 103 -4.51 -2.05 8.04
C CYS A 103 -5.85 -1.30 8.01
N ALA A 104 -6.58 -1.27 9.13
CA ALA A 104 -7.84 -0.54 9.22
C ALA A 104 -7.66 0.97 9.01
N ARG A 105 -6.55 1.56 9.50
CA ARG A 105 -6.20 2.96 9.25
C ARG A 105 -5.90 3.20 7.77
N THR A 106 -5.03 2.38 7.16
CA THR A 106 -4.72 2.45 5.73
C THR A 106 -5.98 2.36 4.86
N LEU A 107 -6.89 1.40 5.14
CA LEU A 107 -8.15 1.26 4.41
C LEU A 107 -9.03 2.51 4.54
N LYS A 108 -9.13 3.07 5.75
CA LYS A 108 -9.87 4.31 6.00
C LYS A 108 -9.28 5.48 5.22
N ASP A 109 -7.96 5.65 5.26
CA ASP A 109 -7.27 6.77 4.62
C ASP A 109 -7.35 6.64 3.09
N LEU A 110 -7.13 5.46 2.54
CA LEU A 110 -7.28 5.18 1.11
C LEU A 110 -8.75 5.12 0.64
N LYS A 111 -9.74 5.17 1.56
CA LYS A 111 -11.19 5.07 1.28
C LYS A 111 -11.56 3.78 0.52
N LEU A 112 -11.00 2.66 0.99
CA LEU A 112 -11.17 1.34 0.40
C LEU A 112 -11.74 0.35 1.42
N ASP A 113 -12.46 -0.65 0.92
CA ASP A 113 -12.96 -1.76 1.73
C ASP A 113 -11.95 -2.91 1.82
N TYR A 114 -11.03 -3.02 0.87
CA TYR A 114 -9.98 -4.03 0.84
C TYR A 114 -8.74 -3.53 0.08
N LEU A 115 -7.60 -4.15 0.35
CA LEU A 115 -6.37 -4.04 -0.44
C LEU A 115 -6.21 -5.27 -1.35
N ASP A 116 -5.55 -5.10 -2.49
CA ASP A 116 -5.16 -6.25 -3.32
C ASP A 116 -3.92 -6.93 -2.76
N MET A 117 -3.02 -6.15 -2.14
CA MET A 117 -1.82 -6.65 -1.50
C MET A 117 -1.49 -5.81 -0.26
N TYR A 118 -1.14 -6.47 0.85
CA TYR A 118 -0.61 -5.80 2.03
C TYR A 118 0.74 -6.40 2.39
N TYR A 119 1.76 -5.55 2.58
CA TYR A 119 3.13 -5.97 2.86
C TYR A 119 3.54 -5.66 4.29
N VAL A 120 4.46 -6.46 4.83
CA VAL A 120 5.36 -6.01 5.90
C VAL A 120 6.44 -5.16 5.24
N HIS A 121 6.45 -3.86 5.50
CA HIS A 121 7.34 -2.92 4.80
C HIS A 121 8.81 -3.24 5.05
N TRP A 122 9.15 -3.44 6.32
CA TRP A 122 10.47 -3.86 6.77
C TRP A 122 10.31 -4.91 7.87
N PRO A 123 11.13 -5.98 7.89
CA PRO A 123 10.97 -7.06 8.86
C PRO A 123 11.53 -6.71 10.25
N PHE A 124 11.91 -5.46 10.49
CA PHE A 124 12.58 -5.00 11.71
C PHE A 124 11.65 -4.13 12.54
N PRO A 125 11.06 -4.64 13.63
CA PRO A 125 10.17 -3.86 14.48
C PRO A 125 10.88 -2.63 15.06
N ASN A 126 10.23 -1.47 14.98
CA ASN A 126 10.74 -0.19 15.45
C ASN A 126 12.11 0.21 14.87
N TYR A 127 12.46 -0.27 13.66
CA TYR A 127 13.76 0.10 13.06
C TYR A 127 13.87 1.60 12.80
N HIS A 128 12.80 2.21 12.31
CA HIS A 128 12.64 3.66 12.20
C HIS A 128 11.50 4.11 13.08
N ALA A 129 11.63 5.28 13.71
CA ALA A 129 10.51 5.93 14.37
C ALA A 129 9.52 6.47 13.31
N PRO A 130 8.24 6.71 13.67
CA PRO A 130 7.30 7.39 12.77
C PRO A 130 7.89 8.70 12.26
N HIS A 131 7.76 8.95 10.95
CA HIS A 131 8.26 10.16 10.28
C HIS A 131 9.78 10.39 10.35
N CYS A 132 10.56 9.35 10.70
CA CYS A 132 12.03 9.43 10.63
C CYS A 132 12.52 9.21 9.21
N ASP A 133 13.63 9.89 8.92
CA ASP A 133 14.46 9.64 7.75
C ASP A 133 14.87 8.15 7.70
N VAL A 134 15.02 7.61 6.49
CA VAL A 134 15.48 6.23 6.25
C VAL A 134 16.85 5.93 6.84
N ASP A 135 17.67 6.94 7.02
CA ASP A 135 19.00 6.84 7.63
C ASP A 135 18.96 6.87 9.17
N SER A 136 17.83 7.27 9.76
CA SER A 136 17.66 7.36 11.20
C SER A 136 17.28 6.03 11.79
N ARG A 137 17.97 5.60 12.84
CA ARG A 137 17.65 4.39 13.59
C ARG A 137 17.00 4.71 14.92
N ASN A 138 15.85 4.11 15.18
CA ASN A 138 15.19 4.22 16.47
C ASN A 138 16.02 3.47 17.54
N PRO A 139 16.36 4.10 18.69
CA PRO A 139 17.02 3.43 19.80
C PRO A 139 16.28 2.20 20.32
N ASP A 140 14.94 2.19 20.21
CA ASP A 140 14.06 1.10 20.62
C ASP A 140 13.90 0.01 19.54
N SER A 141 14.70 0.07 18.47
CA SER A 141 14.64 -0.94 17.41
C SER A 141 14.93 -2.33 17.97
N LYS A 142 14.10 -3.28 17.58
CA LYS A 142 14.26 -4.69 17.97
C LYS A 142 14.97 -5.45 16.86
N PRO A 143 15.91 -6.35 17.19
CA PRO A 143 16.56 -7.17 16.18
C PRO A 143 15.55 -8.10 15.51
N PHE A 144 15.81 -8.39 14.24
CA PHE A 144 15.07 -9.43 13.55
C PHE A 144 15.25 -10.77 14.23
N THR A 145 14.14 -11.44 14.52
CA THR A 145 14.12 -12.86 14.86
C THR A 145 12.94 -13.51 14.12
N VAL A 146 13.11 -14.75 13.70
CA VAL A 146 12.02 -15.51 13.06
C VAL A 146 10.78 -15.55 13.95
N GLU A 147 10.95 -15.72 15.26
CA GLU A 147 9.85 -15.78 16.20
C GLU A 147 9.03 -14.49 16.20
N ARG A 148 9.68 -13.30 16.25
CA ARG A 148 8.99 -12.00 16.20
C ARG A 148 8.31 -11.79 14.86
N PHE A 149 9.02 -12.06 13.77
CA PHE A 149 8.45 -11.92 12.44
C PHE A 149 7.22 -12.81 12.25
N MET A 150 7.25 -14.03 12.75
CA MET A 150 6.09 -14.94 12.66
C MET A 150 4.89 -14.47 13.47
N LYS A 151 5.07 -13.69 14.54
CA LYS A 151 3.94 -13.04 15.23
C LYS A 151 3.27 -11.98 14.35
N THR A 152 4.06 -11.14 13.71
CA THR A 152 3.57 -10.16 12.73
C THR A 152 2.91 -10.88 11.54
N TRP A 153 3.56 -11.92 11.00
CA TRP A 153 3.07 -12.67 9.85
C TRP A 153 1.70 -13.32 10.10
N ARG A 154 1.50 -13.92 11.26
CA ARG A 154 0.19 -14.49 11.63
C ARG A 154 -0.93 -13.45 11.69
N GLN A 155 -0.61 -12.22 12.05
CA GLN A 155 -1.59 -11.13 11.97
C GLN A 155 -1.88 -10.75 10.51
N MET A 156 -0.87 -10.76 9.64
CA MET A 156 -1.07 -10.56 8.20
C MET A 156 -1.99 -11.65 7.60
N GLU A 157 -1.79 -12.92 7.95
CA GLU A 157 -2.65 -14.03 7.51
C GLU A 157 -4.11 -13.81 7.94
N ARG A 158 -4.33 -13.32 9.16
CA ARG A 158 -5.68 -12.99 9.65
C ARG A 158 -6.36 -11.89 8.84
N LEU A 159 -5.63 -10.93 8.28
CA LEU A 159 -6.23 -9.91 7.40
C LEU A 159 -6.82 -10.53 6.14
N VAL A 160 -6.20 -11.59 5.61
CA VAL A 160 -6.73 -12.34 4.46
C VAL A 160 -8.02 -13.07 4.86
N ASP A 161 -8.02 -13.75 6.01
CA ASP A 161 -9.22 -14.45 6.53
C ASP A 161 -10.39 -13.49 6.76
N MET A 162 -10.10 -12.25 7.15
CA MET A 162 -11.09 -11.19 7.36
C MET A 162 -11.53 -10.49 6.06
N GLY A 163 -10.88 -10.77 4.93
CA GLY A 163 -11.16 -10.13 3.64
C GLY A 163 -10.67 -8.68 3.53
N LEU A 164 -9.81 -8.22 4.44
CA LEU A 164 -9.25 -6.86 4.42
C LEU A 164 -8.13 -6.71 3.40
N THR A 165 -7.49 -7.79 3.04
CA THR A 165 -6.56 -7.87 1.91
C THR A 165 -6.72 -9.19 1.18
N LYS A 166 -6.47 -9.19 -0.14
CA LYS A 166 -6.52 -10.43 -0.94
C LYS A 166 -5.22 -11.22 -0.86
N HIS A 167 -4.09 -10.53 -0.74
CA HIS A 167 -2.75 -11.11 -0.72
C HIS A 167 -1.89 -10.42 0.31
N ILE A 168 -0.85 -11.11 0.78
CA ILE A 168 0.14 -10.60 1.73
C ILE A 168 1.56 -10.90 1.24
N GLY A 169 2.53 -10.09 1.68
CA GLY A 169 3.92 -10.23 1.33
C GLY A 169 4.89 -9.56 2.31
#